data_901cd7156b46d247db88b01a5100e06f
#
_entry.id   901cd7156b46d247db88b01a5100e06f
#
_cell.length_a   1.000
_cell.length_b   1.000
_cell.length_c   1.000
_cell.angle_alpha   90.00
_cell.angle_beta   90.00
_cell.angle_gamma   90.00
#
_symmetry.space_group_name_H-M   'P 1'
#
loop_
_entity.id
_entity.type
_entity.pdbx_description
1 polymer ?
#
loop_
_entity_poly.entity_id
_entity_poly.type
_entity_poly.pdbx_seq_one_letter_code
_entity_poly.pdbx_strand_id
1 'polypeptide(L)'
;MPVLIIIGFLGGLATGISPCIIPVVPVLFAAGAAPGGQDDRHHLGRPLAVVGGLVVSFSAFTLIGTSLLSLLGLPQDFLRDVGLAILGVVALGLIVPSVGDILGRPFVRLARGRQHTGGGGLVLGLSLGLLFVPCAGPVLAAIAVVSANHRIGLSAVTLTVAFALGVAVPLLAFAMAGQRLVGRMKIVRTRTALVRKGVGVVLLVTALAIGFNLTSGLQRALPGYTDALQSHIESNSAAKTALGGVTGESGTGALAACADAYPTLEHCGSAPAFTGIDRWLNTPNGRPLSIVGLKGKVVLVDFWTYWCINCQRTLPHLEAWNRAYGADGLTIVGVHTPEFAFEHVTSNITLAAQQLGVTYPIAFDNQYSTWNAYQNQYWPAEYLIDATGTIRHVDFGEGQYNQTEGFIRQLLTAANPTVQLPTATNVANSTPTEPTTPESYLGFQHAQNLAGQTIQQDQMAPYSAPTSIPQDEHAYDGNWAIRSESSTAGSGASIELRYQAKEVYLVLGGTGTVSVSVNGTVTKSVVVSGEPKLYQLVGASSSQRALLLLSVTPGVAAYDFTFG
;
A
#
# COMPACT_ATOMS: atom_id res chain seq x y z
N MET A 1 13.75 18.06 14.10
CA MET A 1 12.65 18.89 14.65
C MET A 1 12.03 19.85 13.60
N PRO A 2 12.76 20.80 12.95
CA PRO A 2 12.10 21.75 12.04
C PRO A 2 11.44 21.07 10.80
N VAL A 3 12.03 20.03 10.26
CA VAL A 3 11.48 19.26 9.11
C VAL A 3 10.15 18.60 9.44
N LEU A 4 10.01 18.04 10.65
CA LEU A 4 8.76 17.43 11.14
C LEU A 4 7.61 18.43 11.27
N ILE A 5 7.92 19.64 11.70
CA ILE A 5 6.93 20.71 11.81
C ILE A 5 6.44 21.11 10.41
N ILE A 6 7.35 21.20 9.43
CA ILE A 6 7.01 21.54 8.05
C ILE A 6 6.17 20.42 7.40
N ILE A 7 6.57 19.18 7.55
CA ILE A 7 5.84 18.03 7.01
C ILE A 7 4.45 17.92 7.65
N GLY A 8 4.35 18.00 8.97
CA GLY A 8 3.08 17.99 9.69
C GLY A 8 2.16 19.12 9.23
N PHE A 9 2.70 20.32 9.13
CA PHE A 9 1.94 21.50 8.72
C PHE A 9 1.45 21.42 7.27
N LEU A 10 2.31 21.01 6.33
CA LEU A 10 1.93 20.85 4.91
C LEU A 10 0.93 19.69 4.71
N GLY A 11 1.13 18.57 5.41
CA GLY A 11 0.18 17.45 5.41
C GLY A 11 -1.19 17.87 5.97
N GLY A 12 -1.21 18.66 7.04
CA GLY A 12 -2.41 19.25 7.59
C GLY A 12 -3.11 20.22 6.63
N LEU A 13 -2.34 21.06 5.95
CA LEU A 13 -2.86 22.00 4.94
C LEU A 13 -3.50 21.25 3.76
N ALA A 14 -2.84 20.22 3.24
CA ALA A 14 -3.35 19.37 2.16
C ALA A 14 -4.63 18.65 2.57
N THR A 15 -4.66 18.08 3.79
CA THR A 15 -5.87 17.44 4.35
C THR A 15 -7.00 18.45 4.55
N GLY A 16 -6.68 19.70 4.90
CA GLY A 16 -7.64 20.79 5.09
C GLY A 16 -8.37 21.24 3.81
N ILE A 17 -7.85 20.88 2.64
CA ILE A 17 -8.46 21.14 1.31
C ILE A 17 -9.12 19.88 0.74
N SER A 18 -9.00 18.74 1.41
CA SER A 18 -9.55 17.44 0.99
C SER A 18 -11.09 17.50 0.88
N PRO A 19 -11.69 16.77 -0.10
CA PRO A 19 -13.15 16.70 -0.29
C PRO A 19 -13.90 16.20 0.94
N CYS A 20 -13.24 15.51 1.87
CA CYS A 20 -13.83 15.04 3.13
C CYS A 20 -14.20 16.20 4.10
N ILE A 21 -13.62 17.40 3.93
CA ILE A 21 -13.89 18.58 4.76
C ILE A 21 -15.05 19.41 4.21
N ILE A 22 -15.36 19.29 2.92
CA ILE A 22 -16.46 20.03 2.29
C ILE A 22 -17.80 19.91 3.05
N PRO A 23 -18.19 18.72 3.56
CA PRO A 23 -19.43 18.59 4.34
C PRO A 23 -19.42 19.29 5.71
N VAL A 24 -18.24 19.54 6.29
CA VAL A 24 -18.08 20.20 7.60
C VAL A 24 -18.16 21.72 7.46
N VAL A 25 -17.83 22.25 6.29
CA VAL A 25 -17.84 23.68 5.99
C VAL A 25 -19.22 24.34 6.24
N PRO A 26 -20.38 23.78 5.80
CA PRO A 26 -21.69 24.35 6.09
C PRO A 26 -22.05 24.37 7.59
N VAL A 27 -21.55 23.40 8.36
CA VAL A 27 -21.76 23.34 9.82
C VAL A 27 -20.96 24.44 10.51
N LEU A 28 -19.72 24.70 10.04
CA LEU A 28 -18.90 25.82 10.51
C LEU A 28 -19.53 27.16 10.17
N PHE A 29 -20.15 27.30 8.98
CA PHE A 29 -20.90 28.49 8.60
C PHE A 29 -22.13 28.71 9.49
N ALA A 30 -22.89 27.67 9.79
CA ALA A 30 -24.05 27.75 10.66
C ALA A 30 -23.65 28.11 12.10
N ALA A 31 -22.52 27.60 12.58
CA ALA A 31 -21.97 27.90 13.90
C ALA A 31 -21.44 29.34 14.03
N GLY A 32 -20.89 29.91 12.93
CA GLY A 32 -20.43 31.30 12.87
C GLY A 32 -21.56 32.32 12.68
N ALA A 33 -22.75 31.89 12.21
CA ALA A 33 -23.89 32.76 11.89
C ALA A 33 -24.92 32.91 13.03
N ALA A 34 -24.74 32.24 14.19
CA ALA A 34 -25.65 32.37 15.31
C ALA A 34 -25.64 33.80 15.89
N PRO A 35 -26.80 34.50 15.99
CA PRO A 35 -26.88 35.87 16.50
C PRO A 35 -26.60 35.89 18.00
N GLY A 36 -25.45 36.37 18.39
CA GLY A 36 -25.10 36.60 19.79
C GLY A 36 -24.53 38.03 19.94
N GLY A 37 -25.29 38.91 20.58
CA GLY A 37 -24.92 40.13 21.28
C GLY A 37 -24.05 41.14 20.55
N GLN A 38 -24.56 42.35 20.39
CA GLN A 38 -23.87 43.55 20.01
C GLN A 38 -22.73 43.88 21.00
N ASP A 39 -21.50 43.39 20.66
CA ASP A 39 -20.26 43.99 21.18
C ASP A 39 -19.14 43.80 20.17
N ASP A 40 -18.74 44.91 19.55
CA ASP A 40 -17.92 45.00 18.33
C ASP A 40 -16.41 44.78 18.51
N ARG A 41 -15.94 44.20 19.63
CA ARG A 41 -14.50 44.12 19.92
C ARG A 41 -13.88 42.70 19.98
N HIS A 42 -14.66 41.62 19.72
CA HIS A 42 -14.14 40.23 19.79
C HIS A 42 -14.46 39.35 18.58
N HIS A 43 -14.32 39.89 17.36
CA HIS A 43 -14.62 39.13 16.12
C HIS A 43 -13.72 37.92 15.84
N LEU A 44 -12.54 37.82 16.46
CA LEU A 44 -11.59 36.70 16.26
C LEU A 44 -11.59 35.64 17.37
N GLY A 45 -12.11 35.95 18.55
CA GLY A 45 -12.05 35.04 19.70
C GLY A 45 -12.90 33.77 19.56
N ARG A 46 -14.06 33.88 18.91
CA ARG A 46 -15.00 32.75 18.76
C ARG A 46 -14.55 31.71 17.73
N PRO A 47 -14.11 32.09 16.51
CA PRO A 47 -13.48 31.16 15.56
C PRO A 47 -12.22 30.49 16.11
N LEU A 48 -11.38 31.25 16.82
CA LEU A 48 -10.18 30.73 17.49
C LEU A 48 -10.52 29.71 18.59
N ALA A 49 -11.58 29.93 19.38
CA ALA A 49 -12.02 28.99 20.39
C ALA A 49 -12.58 27.68 19.79
N VAL A 50 -13.26 27.76 18.64
CA VAL A 50 -13.76 26.58 17.91
C VAL A 50 -12.60 25.78 17.32
N VAL A 51 -11.64 26.44 16.67
CA VAL A 51 -10.45 25.79 16.10
C VAL A 51 -9.55 25.22 17.21
N GLY A 52 -9.36 25.96 18.30
CA GLY A 52 -8.62 25.48 19.48
C GLY A 52 -9.28 24.25 20.11
N GLY A 53 -10.59 24.24 20.26
CA GLY A 53 -11.37 23.10 20.75
C GLY A 53 -11.25 21.88 19.83
N LEU A 54 -11.25 22.09 18.50
CA LEU A 54 -11.08 21.04 17.50
C LEU A 54 -9.67 20.44 17.58
N VAL A 55 -8.62 21.25 17.66
CA VAL A 55 -7.23 20.81 17.78
C VAL A 55 -7.04 20.00 19.07
N VAL A 56 -7.53 20.49 20.20
CA VAL A 56 -7.42 19.79 21.50
C VAL A 56 -8.17 18.47 21.48
N SER A 57 -9.42 18.46 20.98
CA SER A 57 -10.24 17.24 20.91
C SER A 57 -9.63 16.21 19.98
N PHE A 58 -9.17 16.60 18.80
CA PHE A 58 -8.53 15.74 17.84
C PHE A 58 -7.24 15.13 18.40
N SER A 59 -6.37 15.96 18.98
CA SER A 59 -5.10 15.49 19.57
C SER A 59 -5.34 14.56 20.76
N ALA A 60 -6.28 14.89 21.64
CA ALA A 60 -6.60 14.06 22.80
C ALA A 60 -7.21 12.71 22.38
N PHE A 61 -8.15 12.73 21.44
CA PHE A 61 -8.81 11.51 20.96
C PHE A 61 -7.84 10.60 20.20
N THR A 62 -6.93 11.17 19.41
CA THR A 62 -5.89 10.41 18.69
C THR A 62 -4.94 9.73 19.66
N LEU A 63 -4.42 10.46 20.63
CA LEU A 63 -3.45 9.94 21.59
C LEU A 63 -4.07 8.93 22.56
N ILE A 64 -5.29 9.19 23.05
CA ILE A 64 -5.98 8.28 23.97
C ILE A 64 -6.56 7.08 23.22
N GLY A 65 -7.15 7.30 22.04
CA GLY A 65 -7.75 6.25 21.21
C GLY A 65 -6.75 5.22 20.77
N THR A 66 -5.58 5.64 20.28
CA THR A 66 -4.51 4.71 19.87
C THR A 66 -3.91 3.95 21.05
N SER A 67 -3.74 4.61 22.21
CA SER A 67 -3.26 3.93 23.42
C SER A 67 -4.28 2.91 23.97
N LEU A 68 -5.57 3.21 23.88
CA LEU A 68 -6.62 2.30 24.35
C LEU A 68 -6.76 1.09 23.41
N LEU A 69 -6.58 1.29 22.10
CA LEU A 69 -6.61 0.19 21.12
C LEU A 69 -5.46 -0.78 21.29
N SER A 70 -4.25 -0.26 21.53
CA SER A 70 -3.07 -1.11 21.75
C SER A 70 -3.19 -1.95 23.03
N LEU A 71 -3.89 -1.43 24.04
CA LEU A 71 -4.18 -2.15 25.28
C LEU A 71 -5.27 -3.24 25.13
N LEU A 72 -6.24 -3.04 24.22
CA LEU A 72 -7.37 -3.96 24.02
C LEU A 72 -7.14 -5.00 22.91
N GLY A 73 -6.07 -4.87 22.11
CA GLY A 73 -5.74 -5.81 21.02
C GLY A 73 -6.82 -5.90 19.92
N LEU A 74 -7.65 -4.86 19.73
CA LEU A 74 -8.73 -4.85 18.75
C LEU A 74 -8.19 -4.59 17.33
N PRO A 75 -8.75 -5.25 16.30
CA PRO A 75 -8.36 -5.03 14.91
C PRO A 75 -8.60 -3.58 14.48
N GLN A 76 -7.75 -3.04 13.61
CA GLN A 76 -7.85 -1.65 13.11
C GLN A 76 -9.17 -1.37 12.37
N ASP A 77 -9.76 -2.40 11.75
CA ASP A 77 -11.05 -2.31 11.07
C ASP A 77 -12.20 -1.92 12.00
N PHE A 78 -12.12 -2.26 13.29
CA PHE A 78 -13.15 -1.91 14.27
C PHE A 78 -13.34 -0.39 14.43
N LEU A 79 -12.25 0.39 14.43
CA LEU A 79 -12.34 1.86 14.48
C LEU A 79 -12.94 2.45 13.21
N ARG A 80 -12.63 1.88 12.06
CA ARG A 80 -13.20 2.27 10.77
C ARG A 80 -14.71 2.06 10.78
N ASP A 81 -15.18 0.90 11.21
CA ASP A 81 -16.59 0.53 11.23
C ASP A 81 -17.39 1.36 12.24
N VAL A 82 -16.83 1.61 13.42
CA VAL A 82 -17.43 2.50 14.42
C VAL A 82 -17.49 3.95 13.90
N GLY A 83 -16.44 4.42 13.24
CA GLY A 83 -16.39 5.74 12.60
C GLY A 83 -17.46 5.90 11.52
N LEU A 84 -17.63 4.89 10.66
CA LEU A 84 -18.66 4.85 9.61
C LEU A 84 -20.08 4.81 10.21
N ALA A 85 -20.29 4.05 11.26
CA ALA A 85 -21.57 3.99 11.96
C ALA A 85 -21.95 5.35 12.57
N ILE A 86 -21.01 6.03 13.23
CA ILE A 86 -21.21 7.38 13.79
C ILE A 86 -21.52 8.38 12.66
N LEU A 87 -20.79 8.34 11.56
CA LEU A 87 -21.00 9.22 10.40
C LEU A 87 -22.40 8.99 9.80
N GLY A 88 -22.84 7.74 9.68
CA GLY A 88 -24.18 7.37 9.21
C GLY A 88 -25.30 7.88 10.11
N VAL A 89 -25.13 7.75 11.42
CA VAL A 89 -26.10 8.24 12.42
C VAL A 89 -26.22 9.77 12.38
N VAL A 90 -25.10 10.48 12.23
CA VAL A 90 -25.09 11.95 12.09
C VAL A 90 -25.76 12.39 10.79
N ALA A 91 -25.47 11.71 9.67
CA ALA A 91 -26.08 11.97 8.37
C ALA A 91 -27.63 11.80 8.43
N LEU A 92 -28.08 10.70 9.05
CA LEU A 92 -29.51 10.46 9.30
C LEU A 92 -30.14 11.52 10.20
N GLY A 93 -29.46 12.00 11.23
CA GLY A 93 -29.92 13.08 12.10
C GLY A 93 -30.03 14.44 11.40
N LEU A 94 -29.25 14.66 10.33
CA LEU A 94 -29.35 15.85 9.49
C LEU A 94 -30.51 15.76 8.49
N ILE A 95 -30.79 14.57 7.94
CA ILE A 95 -31.86 14.33 6.95
C ILE A 95 -33.24 14.32 7.64
N VAL A 96 -33.32 13.62 8.79
CA VAL A 96 -34.59 13.41 9.53
C VAL A 96 -34.58 14.22 10.84
N PRO A 97 -35.33 15.33 10.92
CA PRO A 97 -35.31 16.23 12.09
C PRO A 97 -35.62 15.52 13.42
N SER A 98 -36.55 14.54 13.41
CA SER A 98 -36.93 13.78 14.61
C SER A 98 -35.79 12.97 15.21
N VAL A 99 -34.88 12.41 14.38
CA VAL A 99 -33.67 11.68 14.82
C VAL A 99 -32.65 12.66 15.38
N GLY A 100 -32.49 13.82 14.71
CA GLY A 100 -31.59 14.88 15.17
C GLY A 100 -32.01 15.45 16.53
N ASP A 101 -33.30 15.60 16.78
CA ASP A 101 -33.84 16.09 18.06
C ASP A 101 -33.65 15.07 19.20
N ILE A 102 -33.79 13.78 18.92
CA ILE A 102 -33.57 12.72 19.93
C ILE A 102 -32.07 12.64 20.28
N LEU A 103 -31.19 12.66 19.29
CA LEU A 103 -29.74 12.65 19.49
C LEU A 103 -29.23 13.92 20.18
N GLY A 104 -29.83 15.08 19.88
CA GLY A 104 -29.45 16.37 20.45
C GLY A 104 -29.89 16.56 21.92
N ARG A 105 -30.95 15.88 22.38
CA ARG A 105 -31.49 16.05 23.73
C ARG A 105 -30.49 15.89 24.88
N PRO A 106 -29.62 14.86 24.93
CA PRO A 106 -28.63 14.72 26.00
C PRO A 106 -27.59 15.86 25.97
N PHE A 107 -27.18 16.28 24.78
CA PHE A 107 -26.18 17.36 24.63
C PHE A 107 -26.75 18.73 24.99
N VAL A 108 -27.99 19.01 24.64
CA VAL A 108 -28.70 20.25 25.03
C VAL A 108 -28.91 20.32 26.55
N ARG A 109 -29.17 19.20 27.25
CA ARG A 109 -29.24 19.17 28.70
C ARG A 109 -27.91 19.47 29.39
N LEU A 110 -26.81 18.94 28.85
CA LEU A 110 -25.46 19.23 29.36
C LEU A 110 -25.05 20.69 29.12
N ALA A 111 -25.45 21.27 27.97
CA ALA A 111 -25.13 22.65 27.59
C ALA A 111 -25.96 23.70 28.38
N ARG A 112 -27.20 23.37 28.81
CA ARG A 112 -28.05 24.29 29.60
C ARG A 112 -27.51 24.64 30.98
N GLY A 113 -26.63 23.79 31.55
CA GLY A 113 -26.04 24.04 32.86
C GLY A 113 -24.90 25.10 32.87
N ARG A 114 -24.45 25.59 31.70
CA ARG A 114 -23.25 26.44 31.57
C ARG A 114 -23.40 27.68 30.71
N GLN A 115 -24.60 28.28 30.71
CA GLN A 115 -24.90 29.47 29.86
C GLN A 115 -24.27 30.81 30.34
N HIS A 116 -23.40 30.83 31.35
CA HIS A 116 -22.92 32.09 31.92
C HIS A 116 -21.43 32.41 31.72
N THR A 117 -20.67 31.59 30.96
CA THR A 117 -19.29 31.94 30.64
C THR A 117 -19.00 31.62 29.19
N GLY A 118 -18.29 32.51 28.45
CA GLY A 118 -17.98 32.54 27.01
C GLY A 118 -17.42 31.27 26.34
N GLY A 119 -17.71 30.08 26.83
CA GLY A 119 -17.18 28.77 26.42
C GLY A 119 -17.94 28.04 25.30
N GLY A 120 -18.99 28.64 24.72
CA GLY A 120 -19.78 27.96 23.67
C GLY A 120 -19.01 27.58 22.40
N GLY A 121 -17.98 28.32 22.06
CA GLY A 121 -17.10 28.01 20.90
C GLY A 121 -16.22 26.78 21.14
N LEU A 122 -15.69 26.62 22.33
CA LEU A 122 -14.79 25.52 22.69
C LEU A 122 -15.52 24.18 22.74
N VAL A 123 -16.75 24.14 23.30
CA VAL A 123 -17.61 22.94 23.34
C VAL A 123 -18.01 22.52 21.93
N LEU A 124 -18.26 23.46 21.06
CA LEU A 124 -18.62 23.21 19.65
C LEU A 124 -17.41 22.69 18.88
N GLY A 125 -16.20 23.22 19.14
CA GLY A 125 -14.95 22.72 18.59
C GLY A 125 -14.64 21.28 19.06
N LEU A 126 -14.88 20.98 20.34
CA LEU A 126 -14.71 19.63 20.89
C LEU A 126 -15.62 18.59 20.22
N SER A 127 -16.88 18.93 19.97
CA SER A 127 -17.84 18.04 19.29
C SER A 127 -17.51 17.83 17.81
N LEU A 128 -17.00 18.87 17.13
CA LEU A 128 -16.54 18.80 15.74
C LEU A 128 -15.28 17.96 15.60
N GLY A 129 -14.35 18.00 16.57
CA GLY A 129 -13.14 17.18 16.56
C GLY A 129 -13.43 15.68 16.59
N LEU A 130 -14.48 15.25 17.28
CA LEU A 130 -14.92 13.85 17.30
C LEU A 130 -15.45 13.37 15.94
N LEU A 131 -16.11 14.27 15.20
CA LEU A 131 -16.59 13.99 13.85
C LEU A 131 -15.46 13.90 12.81
N PHE A 132 -14.30 14.49 13.13
CA PHE A 132 -13.17 14.58 12.20
C PHE A 132 -12.29 13.32 12.19
N VAL A 133 -12.41 12.48 13.21
CA VAL A 133 -11.58 11.27 13.37
C VAL A 133 -11.67 10.29 12.19
N PRO A 134 -12.86 9.93 11.65
CA PRO A 134 -12.93 9.01 10.52
C PRO A 134 -12.37 9.59 9.22
N CYS A 135 -12.31 10.93 9.10
CA CYS A 135 -11.79 11.59 7.89
C CYS A 135 -10.27 11.71 7.86
N ALA A 136 -9.60 11.54 9.00
CA ALA A 136 -8.15 11.59 9.14
C ALA A 136 -7.48 10.19 9.04
N GLY A 137 -8.19 9.19 8.51
CA GLY A 137 -7.79 7.79 8.46
C GLY A 137 -6.34 7.51 8.06
N PRO A 138 -5.80 8.04 6.94
CA PRO A 138 -4.41 7.81 6.55
C PRO A 138 -3.39 8.35 7.55
N VAL A 139 -3.68 9.52 8.16
CA VAL A 139 -2.80 10.13 9.18
C VAL A 139 -2.93 9.42 10.52
N LEU A 140 -4.15 8.94 10.84
CA LEU A 140 -4.37 8.11 12.03
C LEU A 140 -3.67 6.77 11.93
N ALA A 141 -3.62 6.15 10.75
CA ALA A 141 -2.84 4.94 10.50
C ALA A 141 -1.35 5.17 10.77
N ALA A 142 -0.79 6.28 10.26
CA ALA A 142 0.60 6.65 10.52
C ALA A 142 0.87 6.91 12.02
N ILE A 143 -0.04 7.60 12.73
CA ILE A 143 0.07 7.86 14.17
C ILE A 143 -0.16 6.58 14.99
N ALA A 144 -1.05 5.67 14.55
CA ALA A 144 -1.28 4.39 15.22
C ALA A 144 -0.04 3.48 15.16
N VAL A 145 0.66 3.44 14.03
CA VAL A 145 1.95 2.76 13.89
C VAL A 145 2.98 3.35 14.86
N VAL A 146 3.03 4.68 14.99
CA VAL A 146 3.92 5.38 15.95
C VAL A 146 3.59 5.03 17.41
N SER A 147 2.29 4.89 17.72
CA SER A 147 1.82 4.64 19.11
C SER A 147 1.95 3.17 19.54
N ALA A 148 1.93 2.23 18.60
CA ALA A 148 2.07 0.78 18.88
C ALA A 148 3.43 0.42 19.54
N ASN A 149 4.45 1.27 19.40
CA ASN A 149 5.78 1.07 19.96
C ASN A 149 5.98 1.63 21.39
N HIS A 150 4.92 1.84 22.16
CA HIS A 150 4.92 2.18 23.61
C HIS A 150 5.74 3.41 24.06
N ARG A 151 6.13 4.32 23.17
CA ARG A 151 6.79 5.57 23.56
C ARG A 151 6.11 6.77 22.90
N ILE A 152 5.23 7.42 23.64
CA ILE A 152 4.74 8.76 23.27
C ILE A 152 5.91 9.73 23.45
N GLY A 153 6.72 9.89 22.39
CA GLY A 153 7.86 10.80 22.38
C GLY A 153 7.43 12.24 22.08
N LEU A 154 8.25 13.20 22.47
CA LEU A 154 8.05 14.64 22.21
C LEU A 154 7.84 14.93 20.70
N SER A 155 8.40 14.11 19.82
CA SER A 155 8.29 14.18 18.36
C SER A 155 6.90 13.86 17.83
N ALA A 156 6.21 12.85 18.38
CA ALA A 156 4.84 12.50 18.00
C ALA A 156 3.85 13.63 18.37
N VAL A 157 4.03 14.20 19.56
CA VAL A 157 3.23 15.36 20.01
C VAL A 157 3.47 16.56 19.11
N THR A 158 4.72 16.83 18.73
CA THR A 158 5.08 17.94 17.85
C THR A 158 4.49 17.79 16.44
N LEU A 159 4.54 16.57 15.88
CA LEU A 159 3.95 16.27 14.57
C LEU A 159 2.43 16.43 14.60
N THR A 160 1.76 15.88 15.63
CA THR A 160 0.30 15.98 15.78
C THR A 160 -0.16 17.43 15.93
N VAL A 161 0.55 18.24 16.71
CA VAL A 161 0.24 19.66 16.90
C VAL A 161 0.50 20.44 15.61
N ALA A 162 1.60 20.19 14.91
CA ALA A 162 1.92 20.83 13.63
C ALA A 162 0.87 20.49 12.56
N PHE A 163 0.44 19.23 12.48
CA PHE A 163 -0.63 18.78 11.60
C PHE A 163 -1.97 19.47 11.91
N ALA A 164 -2.35 19.51 13.17
CA ALA A 164 -3.60 20.16 13.61
C ALA A 164 -3.59 21.67 13.33
N LEU A 165 -2.45 22.34 13.46
CA LEU A 165 -2.28 23.74 13.06
C LEU A 165 -2.37 23.90 11.54
N GLY A 166 -1.82 22.97 10.75
CA GLY A 166 -1.95 22.95 9.30
C GLY A 166 -3.39 22.87 8.81
N VAL A 167 -4.20 21.99 9.42
CA VAL A 167 -5.64 21.86 9.15
C VAL A 167 -6.43 23.10 9.61
N ALA A 168 -5.99 23.73 10.71
CA ALA A 168 -6.66 24.91 11.27
C ALA A 168 -6.64 26.11 10.30
N VAL A 169 -5.59 26.28 9.51
CA VAL A 169 -5.43 27.44 8.60
C VAL A 169 -6.54 27.51 7.53
N PRO A 170 -6.77 26.46 6.68
CA PRO A 170 -7.85 26.51 5.71
C PRO A 170 -9.23 26.57 6.37
N LEU A 171 -9.46 25.88 7.49
CA LEU A 171 -10.72 25.97 8.22
C LEU A 171 -11.01 27.39 8.74
N LEU A 172 -9.99 28.08 9.23
CA LEU A 172 -10.10 29.47 9.68
C LEU A 172 -10.39 30.40 8.50
N ALA A 173 -9.71 30.18 7.36
CA ALA A 173 -9.95 30.92 6.13
C ALA A 173 -11.40 30.74 5.63
N PHE A 174 -11.90 29.51 5.62
CA PHE A 174 -13.29 29.21 5.27
C PHE A 174 -14.30 29.82 6.27
N ALA A 175 -14.02 29.79 7.57
CA ALA A 175 -14.86 30.38 8.58
C ALA A 175 -14.95 31.92 8.44
N MET A 176 -13.83 32.59 8.14
CA MET A 176 -13.81 34.02 7.91
C MET A 176 -14.45 34.43 6.57
N ALA A 177 -14.18 33.67 5.49
CA ALA A 177 -14.81 33.92 4.19
C ALA A 177 -16.33 33.71 4.28
N GLY A 178 -16.76 32.70 5.04
CA GLY A 178 -18.17 32.39 5.25
C GLY A 178 -18.95 33.47 5.95
N GLN A 179 -18.39 34.14 6.96
CA GLN A 179 -19.04 35.27 7.63
C GLN A 179 -19.34 36.44 6.65
N ARG A 180 -18.43 36.68 5.70
CA ARG A 180 -18.62 37.70 4.67
C ARG A 180 -19.61 37.34 3.58
N LEU A 181 -19.68 36.01 3.21
CA LEU A 181 -20.56 35.50 2.15
C LEU A 181 -22.00 35.30 2.62
N VAL A 182 -22.21 34.76 3.83
CA VAL A 182 -23.53 34.52 4.40
C VAL A 182 -24.32 35.80 4.63
N GLY A 183 -23.60 36.93 4.96
CA GLY A 183 -24.21 38.26 5.06
C GLY A 183 -24.80 38.78 3.74
N ARG A 184 -24.34 38.28 2.59
CA ARG A 184 -24.79 38.73 1.25
C ARG A 184 -25.79 37.78 0.58
N MET A 185 -25.92 36.52 1.01
CA MET A 185 -26.79 35.52 0.36
C MET A 185 -28.12 35.34 1.13
N LYS A 186 -29.16 36.10 0.76
CA LYS A 186 -30.55 35.96 1.27
C LYS A 186 -31.11 34.53 1.14
N ILE A 187 -30.67 33.76 0.15
CA ILE A 187 -31.16 32.38 -0.16
C ILE A 187 -30.76 31.37 0.92
N VAL A 188 -29.58 31.48 1.54
CA VAL A 188 -29.14 30.57 2.59
C VAL A 188 -29.97 30.74 3.88
N ARG A 189 -30.44 31.94 4.13
CA ARG A 189 -31.23 32.31 5.31
C ARG A 189 -32.69 31.83 5.23
N THR A 190 -33.24 31.70 4.02
CA THR A 190 -34.66 31.31 3.80
C THR A 190 -34.85 29.81 3.58
N ARG A 191 -33.81 29.03 3.25
CA ARG A 191 -33.88 27.60 2.93
C ARG A 191 -32.93 26.74 3.77
N THR A 192 -32.68 27.08 5.02
CA THR A 192 -31.81 26.35 5.95
C THR A 192 -32.15 24.86 6.07
N ALA A 193 -33.42 24.49 6.01
CA ALA A 193 -33.87 23.09 6.05
C ALA A 193 -33.41 22.29 4.80
N LEU A 194 -33.38 22.91 3.62
CA LEU A 194 -32.98 22.29 2.38
C LEU A 194 -31.45 22.09 2.34
N VAL A 195 -30.70 23.08 2.80
CA VAL A 195 -29.25 23.01 2.94
C VAL A 195 -28.84 21.91 3.92
N ARG A 196 -29.51 21.81 5.08
CA ARG A 196 -29.29 20.77 6.09
C ARG A 196 -29.53 19.36 5.53
N LYS A 197 -30.64 19.17 4.80
CA LYS A 197 -30.95 17.88 4.14
C LYS A 197 -29.92 17.54 3.05
N GLY A 198 -29.53 18.52 2.23
CA GLY A 198 -28.52 18.33 1.19
C GLY A 198 -27.17 17.89 1.75
N VAL A 199 -26.70 18.52 2.83
CA VAL A 199 -25.48 18.13 3.54
C VAL A 199 -25.61 16.72 4.12
N GLY A 200 -26.75 16.37 4.72
CA GLY A 200 -27.02 15.04 5.25
C GLY A 200 -26.97 13.96 4.17
N VAL A 201 -27.53 14.22 2.98
CA VAL A 201 -27.48 13.29 1.83
C VAL A 201 -26.05 13.10 1.35
N VAL A 202 -25.27 14.18 1.20
CA VAL A 202 -23.85 14.10 0.79
C VAL A 202 -23.06 13.28 1.80
N LEU A 203 -23.22 13.50 3.10
CA LEU A 203 -22.57 12.72 4.15
C LEU A 203 -22.94 11.23 4.10
N LEU A 204 -24.21 10.93 3.87
CA LEU A 204 -24.69 9.55 3.79
C LEU A 204 -24.11 8.83 2.57
N VAL A 205 -24.12 9.50 1.41
CA VAL A 205 -23.51 8.97 0.17
C VAL A 205 -22.03 8.73 0.35
N THR A 206 -21.31 9.65 1.00
CA THR A 206 -19.88 9.51 1.28
C THR A 206 -19.63 8.35 2.25
N ALA A 207 -20.42 8.19 3.30
CA ALA A 207 -20.31 7.09 4.25
C ALA A 207 -20.56 5.72 3.57
N LEU A 208 -21.55 5.64 2.70
CA LEU A 208 -21.85 4.44 1.92
C LEU A 208 -20.73 4.15 0.90
N ALA A 209 -20.22 5.17 0.23
CA ALA A 209 -19.11 5.02 -0.72
C ALA A 209 -17.82 4.49 -0.05
N ILE A 210 -17.53 4.96 1.16
CA ILE A 210 -16.39 4.46 1.96
C ILE A 210 -16.67 3.04 2.47
N GLY A 211 -17.89 2.76 2.95
CA GLY A 211 -18.30 1.45 3.47
C GLY A 211 -18.24 0.33 2.41
N PHE A 212 -18.65 0.65 1.18
CA PHE A 212 -18.63 -0.28 0.04
C PHE A 212 -17.32 -0.20 -0.78
N ASN A 213 -16.28 0.47 -0.31
CA ASN A 213 -15.00 0.66 -1.00
C ASN A 213 -15.10 1.30 -2.41
N LEU A 214 -16.21 1.97 -2.72
CA LEU A 214 -16.42 2.67 -4.00
C LEU A 214 -15.47 3.87 -4.17
N THR A 215 -14.90 4.37 -3.08
CA THR A 215 -13.91 5.46 -3.08
C THR A 215 -12.59 5.07 -3.74
N SER A 216 -12.24 3.79 -3.75
CA SER A 216 -11.04 3.28 -4.44
C SER A 216 -11.14 3.46 -5.97
N GLY A 217 -12.34 3.37 -6.54
CA GLY A 217 -12.60 3.68 -7.96
C GLY A 217 -12.54 5.17 -8.27
N LEU A 218 -13.05 6.02 -7.37
CA LEU A 218 -13.07 7.48 -7.55
C LEU A 218 -11.68 8.12 -7.33
N GLN A 219 -10.88 7.59 -6.41
CA GLN A 219 -9.49 8.02 -6.20
C GLN A 219 -8.59 7.73 -7.41
N ARG A 220 -8.87 6.64 -8.14
CA ARG A 220 -8.18 6.30 -9.39
C ARG A 220 -8.59 7.19 -10.58
N ALA A 221 -9.77 7.80 -10.53
CA ALA A 221 -10.30 8.67 -11.61
C ALA A 221 -9.88 10.14 -11.48
N LEU A 222 -9.31 10.56 -10.34
CA LEU A 222 -8.81 11.91 -10.14
C LEU A 222 -7.30 11.92 -10.42
N PRO A 223 -6.81 12.75 -11.37
CA PRO A 223 -5.36 12.82 -11.65
C PRO A 223 -4.59 13.17 -10.38
N GLY A 224 -3.51 12.41 -10.12
CA GLY A 224 -2.73 12.43 -8.90
C GLY A 224 -1.94 13.71 -8.64
N TYR A 225 -2.59 14.82 -8.29
CA TYR A 225 -1.88 15.98 -7.73
C TYR A 225 -1.28 15.67 -6.34
N THR A 226 -1.82 14.64 -5.65
CA THR A 226 -1.28 14.11 -4.40
C THR A 226 -0.06 13.24 -4.64
N ASP A 227 0.00 12.48 -5.74
CA ASP A 227 1.09 11.57 -6.06
C ASP A 227 2.37 12.32 -6.43
N ALA A 228 2.25 13.44 -7.15
CA ALA A 228 3.40 14.30 -7.44
C ALA A 228 3.97 14.97 -6.16
N LEU A 229 3.12 15.34 -5.20
CA LEU A 229 3.57 15.90 -3.93
C LEU A 229 4.15 14.80 -3.03
N GLN A 230 3.55 13.63 -3.02
CA GLN A 230 3.99 12.47 -2.25
C GLN A 230 5.33 11.95 -2.76
N SER A 231 5.50 11.79 -4.07
CA SER A 231 6.77 11.37 -4.68
C SER A 231 7.91 12.37 -4.42
N HIS A 232 7.64 13.69 -4.40
CA HIS A 232 8.63 14.69 -4.02
C HIS A 232 9.00 14.67 -2.53
N ILE A 233 8.09 14.29 -1.65
CA ILE A 233 8.36 14.12 -0.21
C ILE A 233 9.12 12.81 0.02
N GLU A 234 8.71 11.74 -0.65
CA GLU A 234 9.31 10.41 -0.55
C GLU A 234 10.69 10.33 -1.20
N SER A 235 11.00 11.12 -2.22
CA SER A 235 12.33 11.21 -2.83
C SER A 235 13.34 12.04 -2.01
N ASN A 236 12.88 12.76 -0.98
CA ASN A 236 13.76 13.62 -0.16
C ASN A 236 14.32 12.83 1.04
N SER A 237 15.63 12.53 1.00
CA SER A 237 16.33 11.79 2.05
C SER A 237 16.21 12.43 3.45
N ALA A 238 16.17 13.76 3.52
CA ALA A 238 15.98 14.47 4.80
C ALA A 238 14.57 14.30 5.38
N ALA A 239 13.55 14.19 4.52
CA ALA A 239 12.19 13.91 4.94
C ALA A 239 12.03 12.46 5.42
N LYS A 240 12.64 11.48 4.71
CA LYS A 240 12.68 10.08 5.13
C LYS A 240 13.35 9.90 6.49
N THR A 241 14.51 10.50 6.69
CA THR A 241 15.25 10.44 7.97
C THR A 241 14.47 11.10 9.11
N ALA A 242 13.78 12.20 8.85
CA ALA A 242 13.00 12.91 9.86
C ALA A 242 11.73 12.15 10.26
N LEU A 243 11.05 11.49 9.31
CA LEU A 243 9.88 10.64 9.56
C LEU A 243 10.27 9.34 10.28
N GLY A 244 11.35 8.67 9.89
CA GLY A 244 11.88 7.48 10.55
C GLY A 244 12.20 7.72 12.03
N GLY A 245 12.70 8.90 12.40
CA GLY A 245 12.92 9.30 13.78
C GLY A 245 11.66 9.49 14.63
N VAL A 246 10.49 9.65 14.01
CA VAL A 246 9.19 9.82 14.69
C VAL A 246 8.44 8.51 14.85
N THR A 247 8.55 7.62 13.86
CA THR A 247 7.88 6.31 13.88
C THR A 247 8.44 5.36 14.94
N GLY A 248 9.51 5.76 15.62
CA GLY A 248 10.16 4.90 16.62
C GLY A 248 10.86 3.69 16.00
N GLU A 249 10.91 3.67 14.67
CA GLU A 249 11.61 2.69 13.88
C GLU A 249 13.10 2.95 13.92
N SER A 250 13.71 2.61 15.04
CA SER A 250 15.18 2.50 15.12
C SER A 250 15.72 1.43 14.14
N GLY A 251 14.84 0.73 13.44
CA GLY A 251 15.13 -0.27 12.43
C GLY A 251 14.92 0.21 10.99
N THR A 252 13.80 0.91 10.68
CA THR A 252 13.41 1.20 9.30
C THR A 252 14.19 2.35 8.67
N GLY A 253 14.61 3.36 9.44
CA GLY A 253 15.53 4.39 8.96
C GLY A 253 16.91 3.84 8.63
N ALA A 254 17.37 2.82 9.36
CA ALA A 254 18.62 2.13 9.10
C ALA A 254 18.51 1.20 7.88
N LEU A 255 17.36 0.52 7.69
CA LEU A 255 17.12 -0.34 6.53
C LEU A 255 17.12 0.45 5.22
N ALA A 256 16.48 1.63 5.21
CA ALA A 256 16.50 2.52 4.04
C ALA A 256 17.89 3.12 3.72
N ALA A 257 18.84 3.01 4.63
CA ALA A 257 20.22 3.46 4.43
C ALA A 257 21.15 2.36 3.90
N CYS A 258 20.70 1.09 3.89
CA CYS A 258 21.48 0.00 3.33
C CYS A 258 21.44 0.03 1.80
N ALA A 259 22.59 -0.23 1.21
CA ALA A 259 22.73 -0.28 -0.24
C ALA A 259 22.37 -1.69 -0.74
N ASP A 260 21.65 -1.72 -1.86
CA ASP A 260 21.39 -2.93 -2.60
C ASP A 260 22.71 -3.62 -3.02
N ALA A 261 22.79 -4.93 -2.81
CA ALA A 261 23.92 -5.78 -3.17
C ALA A 261 25.30 -5.23 -2.74
N TYR A 262 25.35 -4.56 -1.57
CA TYR A 262 26.60 -3.95 -1.10
C TYR A 262 27.70 -5.00 -0.88
N PRO A 263 28.98 -4.71 -1.24
CA PRO A 263 30.03 -5.73 -1.29
C PRO A 263 30.54 -6.21 0.08
N THR A 264 30.05 -5.64 1.18
CA THR A 264 30.38 -6.04 2.57
C THR A 264 29.13 -6.06 3.44
N LEU A 265 29.18 -6.82 4.55
CA LEU A 265 28.11 -6.81 5.53
C LEU A 265 27.95 -5.42 6.17
N GLU A 266 26.73 -4.92 6.14
CA GLU A 266 26.34 -3.63 6.69
C GLU A 266 25.65 -3.80 8.07
N HIS A 267 25.14 -2.73 8.64
CA HIS A 267 24.29 -2.71 9.83
C HIS A 267 23.00 -1.97 9.51
N CYS A 268 22.02 -2.71 9.00
CA CYS A 268 20.76 -2.18 8.48
C CYS A 268 19.64 -2.08 9.54
N GLY A 269 20.01 -2.16 10.82
CA GLY A 269 19.04 -2.13 11.92
C GLY A 269 18.42 -3.48 12.24
N SER A 270 17.49 -3.49 13.21
CA SER A 270 16.81 -4.71 13.64
C SER A 270 15.81 -5.18 12.60
N ALA A 271 15.78 -6.48 12.32
CA ALA A 271 14.82 -7.09 11.42
C ALA A 271 13.38 -6.89 11.94
N PRO A 272 12.46 -6.42 11.09
CA PRO A 272 11.05 -6.35 11.43
C PRO A 272 10.45 -7.73 11.74
N ALA A 273 9.40 -7.75 12.56
CA ALA A 273 8.66 -8.98 12.84
C ALA A 273 7.83 -9.42 11.60
N PHE A 274 7.60 -10.71 11.47
CA PHE A 274 6.59 -11.22 10.54
C PHE A 274 5.21 -10.85 11.06
N THR A 275 4.47 -10.03 10.31
CA THR A 275 3.15 -9.51 10.68
C THR A 275 2.14 -9.78 9.58
N GLY A 276 0.87 -9.94 9.93
CA GLY A 276 -0.20 -10.13 8.96
C GLY A 276 -0.09 -11.41 8.13
N ILE A 277 0.61 -12.43 8.64
CA ILE A 277 0.78 -13.71 7.96
C ILE A 277 -0.49 -14.56 8.11
N ASP A 278 -1.15 -14.85 7.00
CA ASP A 278 -2.38 -15.63 6.98
C ASP A 278 -2.14 -17.10 7.30
N ARG A 279 -1.02 -17.66 6.83
CA ARG A 279 -0.67 -19.07 6.98
C ARG A 279 0.83 -19.30 6.89
N TRP A 280 1.27 -20.38 7.54
CA TRP A 280 2.63 -20.92 7.41
C TRP A 280 2.59 -22.30 6.75
N LEU A 281 3.49 -22.51 5.79
CA LEU A 281 3.76 -23.81 5.16
C LEU A 281 5.18 -24.26 5.52
N ASN A 282 5.42 -25.58 5.50
CA ASN A 282 6.72 -26.19 5.82
C ASN A 282 7.24 -25.88 7.22
N THR A 283 6.38 -25.49 8.15
CA THR A 283 6.72 -25.36 9.57
C THR A 283 6.09 -26.52 10.36
N PRO A 284 6.68 -26.95 11.48
CA PRO A 284 6.11 -28.01 12.31
C PRO A 284 4.68 -27.65 12.75
N ASN A 285 3.70 -28.47 12.34
CA ASN A 285 2.27 -28.26 12.62
C ASN A 285 1.72 -26.89 12.18
N GLY A 286 2.29 -26.25 11.16
CA GLY A 286 1.88 -24.92 10.69
C GLY A 286 2.15 -23.80 11.71
N ARG A 287 3.06 -24.00 12.68
CA ARG A 287 3.33 -23.01 13.72
C ARG A 287 4.04 -21.79 13.15
N PRO A 288 3.61 -20.56 13.54
CA PRO A 288 4.28 -19.34 13.14
C PRO A 288 5.73 -19.28 13.61
N LEU A 289 6.62 -18.77 12.75
CA LEU A 289 7.95 -18.35 13.15
C LEU A 289 7.94 -16.87 13.54
N SER A 290 8.91 -16.47 14.35
CA SER A 290 9.12 -15.06 14.68
C SER A 290 10.61 -14.74 14.71
N ILE A 291 10.98 -13.51 14.32
CA ILE A 291 12.38 -13.05 14.35
C ILE A 291 12.98 -13.17 15.77
N VAL A 292 12.18 -12.87 16.80
CA VAL A 292 12.62 -13.05 18.20
C VAL A 292 12.89 -14.51 18.55
N GLY A 293 12.04 -15.43 18.06
CA GLY A 293 12.20 -16.88 18.27
C GLY A 293 13.36 -17.50 17.50
N LEU A 294 13.86 -16.79 16.48
CA LEU A 294 14.99 -17.20 15.64
C LEU A 294 16.35 -16.62 16.12
N LYS A 295 16.38 -15.86 17.21
CA LYS A 295 17.64 -15.36 17.77
C LYS A 295 18.61 -16.50 18.07
N GLY A 296 19.87 -16.30 17.78
CA GLY A 296 20.92 -17.30 17.82
C GLY A 296 21.13 -18.03 16.48
N LYS A 297 20.26 -17.81 15.48
CA LYS A 297 20.37 -18.33 14.12
C LYS A 297 20.63 -17.22 13.12
N VAL A 298 21.28 -17.55 12.03
CA VAL A 298 21.33 -16.71 10.84
C VAL A 298 20.03 -16.92 10.07
N VAL A 299 19.36 -15.83 9.68
CA VAL A 299 18.06 -15.91 8.99
C VAL A 299 18.19 -15.22 7.62
N LEU A 300 17.73 -15.89 6.58
CA LEU A 300 17.54 -15.30 5.25
C LEU A 300 16.04 -15.19 5.00
N VAL A 301 15.54 -13.97 4.87
CA VAL A 301 14.16 -13.69 4.47
C VAL A 301 14.18 -13.41 2.97
N ASP A 302 13.42 -14.20 2.20
CA ASP A 302 13.28 -14.09 0.77
C ASP A 302 11.83 -13.74 0.41
N PHE A 303 11.62 -12.55 -0.17
CA PHE A 303 10.32 -12.16 -0.71
C PHE A 303 10.18 -12.68 -2.12
N TRP A 304 9.17 -13.48 -2.37
CA TRP A 304 8.98 -14.16 -3.64
C TRP A 304 7.51 -14.32 -4.01
N THR A 305 7.27 -14.61 -5.28
CA THR A 305 6.00 -15.10 -5.77
C THR A 305 6.21 -16.24 -6.77
N TYR A 306 5.25 -17.17 -6.89
CA TYR A 306 5.50 -18.44 -7.56
C TYR A 306 5.51 -18.35 -9.10
N TRP A 307 4.93 -17.32 -9.70
CA TRP A 307 4.93 -17.16 -11.15
C TRP A 307 6.17 -16.36 -11.66
N CYS A 308 6.79 -15.57 -10.82
CA CYS A 308 7.93 -14.74 -11.15
C CYS A 308 9.14 -15.59 -11.59
N ILE A 309 9.60 -15.42 -12.83
CA ILE A 309 10.73 -16.22 -13.36
C ILE A 309 12.02 -15.94 -12.61
N ASN A 310 12.27 -14.68 -12.19
CA ASN A 310 13.45 -14.29 -11.45
C ASN A 310 13.50 -15.02 -10.10
N CYS A 311 12.34 -15.11 -9.42
CA CYS A 311 12.20 -15.89 -8.19
C CYS A 311 12.45 -17.38 -8.44
N GLN A 312 11.88 -17.94 -9.52
CA GLN A 312 12.10 -19.37 -9.85
C GLN A 312 13.57 -19.70 -10.12
N ARG A 313 14.34 -18.75 -10.68
CA ARG A 313 15.79 -18.91 -10.88
C ARG A 313 16.58 -18.81 -9.58
N THR A 314 16.07 -18.08 -8.58
CA THR A 314 16.69 -17.94 -7.24
C THR A 314 16.46 -19.19 -6.38
N LEU A 315 15.29 -19.83 -6.46
CA LEU A 315 14.90 -20.98 -5.61
C LEU A 315 15.92 -22.10 -5.53
N PRO A 316 16.59 -22.56 -6.62
CA PRO A 316 17.60 -23.62 -6.53
C PRO A 316 18.80 -23.27 -5.63
N HIS A 317 19.19 -22.00 -5.57
CA HIS A 317 20.24 -21.50 -4.69
C HIS A 317 19.80 -21.54 -3.24
N LEU A 318 18.59 -21.01 -2.94
CA LEU A 318 17.99 -21.04 -1.60
C LEU A 318 17.86 -22.47 -1.07
N GLU A 319 17.38 -23.39 -1.89
CA GLU A 319 17.26 -24.79 -1.54
C GLU A 319 18.63 -25.49 -1.30
N ALA A 320 19.65 -25.12 -2.08
CA ALA A 320 21.00 -25.62 -1.85
C ALA A 320 21.55 -25.11 -0.51
N TRP A 321 21.38 -23.82 -0.19
CA TRP A 321 21.80 -23.26 1.10
C TRP A 321 21.02 -23.82 2.28
N ASN A 322 19.69 -24.02 2.12
CA ASN A 322 18.86 -24.65 3.14
C ASN A 322 19.36 -26.05 3.50
N ARG A 323 19.68 -26.85 2.48
CA ARG A 323 20.23 -28.21 2.68
C ARG A 323 21.64 -28.18 3.26
N ALA A 324 22.51 -27.28 2.79
CA ALA A 324 23.90 -27.23 3.19
C ALA A 324 24.07 -26.69 4.62
N TYR A 325 23.32 -25.65 4.98
CA TYR A 325 23.60 -24.86 6.20
C TYR A 325 22.46 -24.90 7.24
N GLY A 326 21.33 -25.53 6.93
CA GLY A 326 20.18 -25.58 7.84
C GLY A 326 20.51 -26.22 9.20
N ALA A 327 21.32 -27.30 9.19
CA ALA A 327 21.81 -27.94 10.41
C ALA A 327 22.84 -27.10 11.18
N ASP A 328 23.53 -26.20 10.49
CA ASP A 328 24.59 -25.34 11.03
C ASP A 328 24.08 -24.00 11.55
N GLY A 329 22.76 -23.79 11.53
CA GLY A 329 22.12 -22.61 12.12
C GLY A 329 21.54 -21.61 11.14
N LEU A 330 21.50 -21.88 9.82
CA LEU A 330 20.74 -21.10 8.85
C LEU A 330 19.24 -21.44 8.96
N THR A 331 18.40 -20.44 8.86
CA THR A 331 16.96 -20.60 8.64
C THR A 331 16.53 -19.70 7.48
N ILE A 332 16.03 -20.29 6.40
CA ILE A 332 15.44 -19.53 5.30
C ILE A 332 13.94 -19.42 5.54
N VAL A 333 13.39 -18.24 5.30
CA VAL A 333 11.94 -17.96 5.37
C VAL A 333 11.53 -17.29 4.07
N GLY A 334 10.82 -18.02 3.22
CA GLY A 334 10.20 -17.44 2.04
C GLY A 334 8.92 -16.70 2.44
N VAL A 335 8.86 -15.40 2.17
CA VAL A 335 7.65 -14.60 2.35
C VAL A 335 6.99 -14.48 1.00
N HIS A 336 5.94 -15.30 0.80
CA HIS A 336 5.15 -15.24 -0.42
C HIS A 336 4.20 -14.05 -0.34
N THR A 337 4.45 -13.03 -1.16
CA THR A 337 3.63 -11.82 -1.27
C THR A 337 3.04 -11.79 -2.68
N PRO A 338 1.69 -11.83 -2.83
CA PRO A 338 1.05 -11.97 -4.13
C PRO A 338 1.20 -10.70 -4.97
N GLU A 339 1.37 -10.84 -6.26
CA GLU A 339 1.34 -9.73 -7.21
C GLU A 339 -0.01 -9.67 -7.92
N PHE A 340 -0.61 -10.83 -8.19
CA PHE A 340 -1.92 -10.96 -8.81
C PHE A 340 -2.97 -11.56 -7.87
N ALA A 341 -4.25 -11.31 -8.16
CA ALA A 341 -5.37 -11.80 -7.35
C ALA A 341 -5.40 -13.32 -7.19
N PHE A 342 -4.99 -14.09 -8.21
CA PHE A 342 -4.96 -15.55 -8.14
C PHE A 342 -3.88 -16.10 -7.20
N GLU A 343 -2.91 -15.30 -6.83
CA GLU A 343 -1.84 -15.66 -5.90
C GLU A 343 -2.23 -15.56 -4.43
N HIS A 344 -3.36 -14.90 -4.11
CA HIS A 344 -3.92 -14.91 -2.76
C HIS A 344 -4.52 -16.27 -2.37
N VAL A 345 -4.72 -17.17 -3.35
CA VAL A 345 -5.37 -18.46 -3.13
C VAL A 345 -4.38 -19.44 -2.52
N THR A 346 -4.59 -19.80 -1.24
CA THR A 346 -3.71 -20.68 -0.46
C THR A 346 -3.39 -22.02 -1.12
N SER A 347 -4.36 -22.62 -1.82
CA SER A 347 -4.15 -23.90 -2.54
C SER A 347 -3.16 -23.73 -3.70
N ASN A 348 -3.21 -22.60 -4.42
CA ASN A 348 -2.32 -22.31 -5.54
C ASN A 348 -0.88 -22.14 -5.06
N ILE A 349 -0.67 -21.37 -3.98
CA ILE A 349 0.65 -21.19 -3.35
C ILE A 349 1.21 -22.54 -2.89
N THR A 350 0.38 -23.34 -2.22
CA THR A 350 0.80 -24.66 -1.71
C THR A 350 1.21 -25.60 -2.84
N LEU A 351 0.40 -25.66 -3.90
CA LEU A 351 0.68 -26.51 -5.06
C LEU A 351 1.95 -26.05 -5.80
N ALA A 352 2.08 -24.75 -6.01
CA ALA A 352 3.24 -24.16 -6.67
C ALA A 352 4.53 -24.41 -5.87
N ALA A 353 4.51 -24.19 -4.55
CA ALA A 353 5.66 -24.48 -3.68
C ALA A 353 6.10 -25.94 -3.76
N GLN A 354 5.14 -26.89 -3.81
CA GLN A 354 5.44 -28.32 -4.00
C GLN A 354 6.04 -28.60 -5.38
N GLN A 355 5.49 -28.02 -6.44
CA GLN A 355 5.98 -28.20 -7.82
C GLN A 355 7.38 -27.60 -8.02
N LEU A 356 7.66 -26.48 -7.36
CA LEU A 356 8.97 -25.80 -7.39
C LEU A 356 9.97 -26.41 -6.41
N GLY A 357 9.55 -27.38 -5.59
CA GLY A 357 10.42 -28.10 -4.65
C GLY A 357 10.86 -27.28 -3.45
N VAL A 358 10.08 -26.27 -3.04
CA VAL A 358 10.39 -25.43 -1.88
C VAL A 358 10.15 -26.20 -0.59
N THR A 359 11.20 -26.40 0.22
CA THR A 359 11.18 -27.20 1.45
C THR A 359 11.34 -26.37 2.72
N TYR A 360 11.89 -25.17 2.63
CA TYR A 360 12.03 -24.26 3.77
C TYR A 360 10.68 -23.61 4.14
N PRO A 361 10.56 -23.03 5.36
CA PRO A 361 9.36 -22.33 5.81
C PRO A 361 8.88 -21.24 4.86
N ILE A 362 7.55 -21.22 4.60
CA ILE A 362 6.91 -20.18 3.79
C ILE A 362 5.84 -19.47 4.62
N ALA A 363 5.89 -18.14 4.66
CA ALA A 363 4.90 -17.26 5.25
C ALA A 363 4.02 -16.66 4.13
N PHE A 364 2.70 -16.73 4.25
CA PHE A 364 1.76 -16.18 3.26
C PHE A 364 1.37 -14.76 3.67
N ASP A 365 1.96 -13.77 3.03
CA ASP A 365 1.80 -12.33 3.32
C ASP A 365 0.78 -11.69 2.36
N ASN A 366 -0.45 -12.23 2.30
CA ASN A 366 -1.50 -11.76 1.40
C ASN A 366 -1.94 -10.30 1.66
N GLN A 367 -1.63 -9.74 2.82
CA GLN A 367 -1.96 -8.37 3.20
C GLN A 367 -0.79 -7.40 3.03
N TYR A 368 0.33 -7.84 2.49
CA TYR A 368 1.57 -7.04 2.35
C TYR A 368 2.10 -6.47 3.68
N SER A 369 1.68 -7.03 4.82
CA SER A 369 2.03 -6.49 6.13
C SER A 369 3.51 -6.67 6.45
N THR A 370 4.06 -7.84 6.16
CA THR A 370 5.50 -8.11 6.30
C THR A 370 6.30 -7.43 5.19
N TRP A 371 5.81 -7.45 3.95
CA TRP A 371 6.37 -6.70 2.83
C TRP A 371 6.60 -5.22 3.16
N ASN A 372 5.56 -4.55 3.66
CA ASN A 372 5.63 -3.15 4.05
C ASN A 372 6.54 -2.92 5.25
N ALA A 373 6.57 -3.84 6.23
CA ALA A 373 7.46 -3.75 7.39
C ALA A 373 8.93 -3.81 6.99
N TYR A 374 9.28 -4.60 5.96
CA TYR A 374 10.62 -4.67 5.38
C TYR A 374 10.89 -3.58 4.35
N GLN A 375 9.92 -2.71 4.04
CA GLN A 375 10.00 -1.67 2.99
C GLN A 375 10.36 -2.26 1.62
N ASN A 376 9.93 -3.49 1.36
CA ASN A 376 10.25 -4.19 0.14
C ASN A 376 9.47 -3.60 -1.05
N GLN A 377 10.06 -3.69 -2.26
CA GLN A 377 9.50 -3.17 -3.50
C GLN A 377 9.76 -4.11 -4.70
N TYR A 378 10.43 -5.24 -4.49
CA TYR A 378 10.93 -6.11 -5.55
C TYR A 378 10.68 -7.58 -5.28
N TRP A 379 10.53 -8.37 -6.34
CA TRP A 379 10.58 -9.83 -6.35
C TRP A 379 11.66 -10.31 -7.34
N PRO A 380 12.58 -11.21 -6.89
CA PRO A 380 12.83 -11.58 -5.51
C PRO A 380 13.53 -10.46 -4.74
N ALA A 381 13.53 -10.55 -3.40
CA ALA A 381 14.33 -9.68 -2.55
C ALA A 381 14.78 -10.42 -1.30
N GLU A 382 16.08 -10.39 -1.03
CA GLU A 382 16.72 -11.12 0.06
C GLU A 382 17.17 -10.17 1.17
N TYR A 383 16.87 -10.54 2.41
CA TYR A 383 17.30 -9.83 3.62
C TYR A 383 18.03 -10.81 4.53
N LEU A 384 19.35 -10.66 4.65
CA LEU A 384 20.20 -11.52 5.46
C LEU A 384 20.37 -10.93 6.87
N ILE A 385 20.01 -11.72 7.88
CA ILE A 385 19.89 -11.32 9.29
C ILE A 385 20.87 -12.16 10.11
N ASP A 386 21.63 -11.51 10.97
CA ASP A 386 22.57 -12.18 11.87
C ASP A 386 21.88 -12.79 13.11
N ALA A 387 22.63 -13.55 13.91
CA ALA A 387 22.16 -14.23 15.10
C ALA A 387 21.60 -13.29 16.19
N THR A 388 21.89 -12.00 16.13
CA THR A 388 21.34 -10.98 17.06
C THR A 388 19.97 -10.47 16.61
N GLY A 389 19.57 -10.74 15.36
CA GLY A 389 18.36 -10.23 14.72
C GLY A 389 18.58 -8.91 13.99
N THR A 390 19.82 -8.60 13.62
CA THR A 390 20.17 -7.40 12.85
C THR A 390 20.28 -7.76 11.35
N ILE A 391 19.64 -6.99 10.46
CA ILE A 391 19.83 -7.11 9.03
C ILE A 391 21.24 -6.65 8.67
N ARG A 392 21.96 -7.48 7.92
CA ARG A 392 23.37 -7.30 7.59
C ARG A 392 23.62 -7.14 6.09
N HIS A 393 22.66 -7.54 5.27
CA HIS A 393 22.74 -7.43 3.81
C HIS A 393 21.34 -7.44 3.22
N VAL A 394 21.15 -6.70 2.14
CA VAL A 394 19.95 -6.70 1.30
C VAL A 394 20.37 -6.90 -0.14
N ASP A 395 19.59 -7.66 -0.90
CA ASP A 395 19.79 -7.90 -2.33
C ASP A 395 18.42 -7.87 -3.04
N PHE A 396 18.27 -6.99 -4.03
CA PHE A 396 17.03 -6.80 -4.76
C PHE A 396 17.16 -7.33 -6.18
N GLY A 397 16.30 -8.26 -6.54
CA GLY A 397 16.36 -8.97 -7.80
C GLY A 397 17.10 -10.30 -7.67
N GLU A 398 17.41 -10.92 -8.80
CA GLU A 398 18.13 -12.20 -8.88
C GLU A 398 19.62 -11.98 -9.11
N GLY A 399 20.45 -12.94 -8.65
CA GLY A 399 21.90 -12.90 -8.86
C GLY A 399 22.69 -12.80 -7.57
N GLN A 400 23.97 -12.40 -7.66
CA GLN A 400 24.89 -12.24 -6.52
C GLN A 400 25.01 -13.47 -5.59
N TYR A 401 24.56 -14.65 -6.01
CA TYR A 401 24.42 -15.85 -5.16
C TYR A 401 25.71 -16.25 -4.44
N ASN A 402 26.88 -16.13 -5.11
CA ASN A 402 28.17 -16.43 -4.48
C ASN A 402 28.51 -15.45 -3.36
N GLN A 403 28.12 -14.19 -3.49
CA GLN A 403 28.32 -13.15 -2.49
C GLN A 403 27.42 -13.41 -1.28
N THR A 404 26.12 -13.61 -1.53
CA THR A 404 25.14 -13.92 -0.48
C THR A 404 25.52 -15.18 0.29
N GLU A 405 25.95 -16.26 -0.40
CA GLU A 405 26.44 -17.47 0.25
C GLU A 405 27.70 -17.19 1.10
N GLY A 406 28.61 -16.38 0.58
CA GLY A 406 29.81 -15.94 1.34
C GLY A 406 29.42 -15.24 2.65
N PHE A 407 28.44 -14.37 2.61
CA PHE A 407 27.93 -13.68 3.81
C PHE A 407 27.19 -14.61 4.78
N ILE A 408 26.37 -15.54 4.26
CA ILE A 408 25.75 -16.59 5.09
C ILE A 408 26.82 -17.34 5.88
N ARG A 409 27.86 -17.81 5.21
CA ARG A 409 28.98 -18.55 5.82
C ARG A 409 29.73 -17.72 6.86
N GLN A 410 29.98 -16.44 6.56
CA GLN A 410 30.62 -15.50 7.50
C GLN A 410 29.78 -15.29 8.75
N LEU A 411 28.46 -15.11 8.62
CA LEU A 411 27.56 -14.92 9.76
C LEU A 411 27.38 -16.20 10.58
N LEU A 412 27.33 -17.38 9.96
CA LEU A 412 27.27 -18.67 10.65
C LEU A 412 28.53 -18.89 11.49
N THR A 413 29.71 -18.60 10.92
CA THR A 413 30.98 -18.69 11.68
C THR A 413 31.04 -17.67 12.82
N ALA A 414 30.50 -16.45 12.62
CA ALA A 414 30.41 -15.45 13.67
C ALA A 414 29.45 -15.87 14.81
N ALA A 415 28.34 -16.52 14.47
CA ALA A 415 27.37 -17.03 15.44
C ALA A 415 27.89 -18.25 16.22
N ASN A 416 28.66 -19.13 15.57
CA ASN A 416 29.28 -20.30 16.17
C ASN A 416 30.72 -20.47 15.64
N PRO A 417 31.74 -19.96 16.35
CA PRO A 417 33.14 -20.04 15.89
C PRO A 417 33.68 -21.46 15.74
N THR A 418 33.01 -22.47 16.27
CA THR A 418 33.45 -23.89 16.21
C THR A 418 32.74 -24.66 15.09
N VAL A 419 31.82 -24.02 14.35
CA VAL A 419 31.08 -24.69 13.26
C VAL A 419 32.03 -25.12 12.14
N GLN A 420 31.81 -26.34 11.65
CA GLN A 420 32.54 -26.86 10.49
C GLN A 420 31.61 -26.83 9.28
N LEU A 421 31.62 -25.72 8.55
CA LEU A 421 30.75 -25.56 7.39
C LEU A 421 31.18 -26.48 6.22
N PRO A 422 30.23 -27.05 5.47
CA PRO A 422 30.52 -27.79 4.26
C PRO A 422 31.19 -26.89 3.21
N THR A 423 31.65 -27.46 2.10
CA THR A 423 32.09 -26.67 0.94
C THR A 423 30.95 -25.82 0.42
N ALA A 424 31.27 -24.65 -0.15
CA ALA A 424 30.27 -23.80 -0.78
C ALA A 424 29.48 -24.58 -1.85
N THR A 425 28.23 -24.20 -2.02
CA THR A 425 27.34 -24.84 -2.98
C THR A 425 27.78 -24.51 -4.43
N ASN A 426 27.42 -25.38 -5.34
CA ASN A 426 27.75 -25.21 -6.76
C ASN A 426 26.46 -25.34 -7.59
N VAL A 427 25.60 -24.33 -7.51
CA VAL A 427 24.39 -24.22 -8.33
C VAL A 427 24.69 -23.37 -9.55
N ALA A 428 24.26 -23.81 -10.73
CA ALA A 428 24.44 -23.04 -11.94
C ALA A 428 23.64 -21.73 -11.87
N ASN A 429 24.32 -20.62 -12.11
CA ASN A 429 23.66 -19.31 -12.20
C ASN A 429 23.00 -19.15 -13.56
N SER A 430 21.66 -19.05 -13.57
CA SER A 430 20.85 -18.83 -14.77
C SER A 430 20.34 -17.40 -14.93
N THR A 431 20.80 -16.48 -14.08
CA THR A 431 20.49 -15.04 -14.20
C THR A 431 20.95 -14.51 -15.55
N PRO A 432 20.11 -13.78 -16.29
CA PRO A 432 20.50 -13.17 -17.55
C PRO A 432 21.67 -12.19 -17.36
N THR A 433 22.67 -12.32 -18.22
CA THR A 433 23.84 -11.43 -18.20
C THR A 433 23.79 -10.35 -19.28
N GLU A 434 22.89 -10.50 -20.25
CA GLU A 434 22.65 -9.53 -21.31
C GLU A 434 21.36 -8.73 -21.03
N PRO A 435 21.27 -7.49 -21.53
CA PRO A 435 20.03 -6.71 -21.39
C PRO A 435 18.84 -7.47 -22.00
N THR A 436 17.75 -7.54 -21.25
CA THR A 436 16.47 -8.13 -21.67
C THR A 436 15.40 -7.06 -21.82
N THR A 437 14.38 -7.33 -22.62
CA THR A 437 13.15 -6.55 -22.62
C THR A 437 12.62 -6.45 -21.19
N PRO A 438 12.19 -5.27 -20.74
CA PRO A 438 11.57 -5.11 -19.43
C PRO A 438 10.26 -5.91 -19.33
N GLU A 439 9.94 -6.36 -18.13
CA GLU A 439 8.66 -6.98 -17.80
C GLU A 439 7.49 -6.15 -18.32
N SER A 440 6.47 -6.80 -18.88
CA SER A 440 5.40 -6.12 -19.62
C SER A 440 4.03 -6.66 -19.24
N TYR A 441 3.35 -5.92 -18.35
CA TYR A 441 2.02 -6.22 -17.84
C TYR A 441 0.94 -5.98 -18.90
N LEU A 442 0.02 -6.92 -19.03
CA LEU A 442 -1.06 -6.91 -20.02
C LEU A 442 -2.40 -6.42 -19.46
N GLY A 443 -2.52 -6.26 -18.14
CA GLY A 443 -3.67 -5.63 -17.49
C GLY A 443 -3.53 -4.11 -17.43
N PHE A 444 -4.64 -3.36 -17.44
CA PHE A 444 -4.60 -1.90 -17.51
C PHE A 444 -4.04 -1.23 -16.24
N GLN A 445 -4.00 -1.94 -15.10
CA GLN A 445 -3.52 -1.35 -13.84
C GLN A 445 -2.03 -1.05 -13.87
N HIS A 446 -1.26 -1.91 -14.53
CA HIS A 446 0.20 -1.79 -14.67
C HIS A 446 0.66 -1.71 -16.12
N ALA A 447 -0.28 -1.48 -17.06
CA ALA A 447 0.02 -1.44 -18.50
C ALA A 447 1.17 -0.47 -18.80
N GLN A 448 2.26 -1.03 -19.31
CA GLN A 448 3.44 -0.32 -19.77
C GLN A 448 3.86 -0.92 -21.11
N ASN A 449 4.67 -0.20 -21.86
CA ASN A 449 5.25 -0.70 -23.11
C ASN A 449 4.19 -1.09 -24.18
N LEU A 450 3.04 -0.40 -24.19
CA LEU A 450 1.99 -0.59 -25.20
C LEU A 450 2.23 0.34 -26.40
N ALA A 451 2.35 -0.24 -27.59
CA ALA A 451 2.69 0.45 -28.83
C ALA A 451 1.52 1.31 -29.35
N GLY A 452 1.39 2.53 -28.85
CA GLY A 452 0.51 3.57 -29.41
C GLY A 452 -0.99 3.27 -29.37
N GLN A 453 -1.43 2.23 -28.62
CA GLN A 453 -2.84 1.87 -28.50
C GLN A 453 -3.47 2.45 -27.22
N THR A 454 -4.77 2.74 -27.26
CA THR A 454 -5.55 3.16 -26.09
C THR A 454 -6.37 2.00 -25.57
N ILE A 455 -6.22 1.66 -24.28
CA ILE A 455 -6.96 0.57 -23.64
C ILE A 455 -8.40 0.98 -23.37
N GLN A 456 -9.35 0.15 -23.81
CA GLN A 456 -10.75 0.20 -23.40
C GLN A 456 -10.96 -0.75 -22.22
N GLN A 457 -11.06 -0.18 -21.02
CA GLN A 457 -11.06 -0.93 -19.77
C GLN A 457 -12.38 -1.71 -19.58
N ASP A 458 -12.25 -2.94 -19.03
CA ASP A 458 -13.34 -3.79 -18.56
C ASP A 458 -14.41 -4.17 -19.60
N GLN A 459 -14.11 -4.02 -20.88
CA GLN A 459 -15.04 -4.39 -21.98
C GLN A 459 -14.30 -5.11 -23.11
N MET A 460 -15.04 -5.96 -23.83
CA MET A 460 -14.54 -6.56 -25.05
C MET A 460 -14.52 -5.51 -26.15
N ALA A 461 -13.36 -5.25 -26.70
CA ALA A 461 -13.17 -4.23 -27.73
C ALA A 461 -12.23 -4.72 -28.85
N PRO A 462 -12.42 -4.26 -30.10
CA PRO A 462 -11.49 -4.53 -31.19
C PRO A 462 -10.25 -3.66 -31.07
N TYR A 463 -9.10 -4.28 -31.29
CA TYR A 463 -7.81 -3.62 -31.38
C TYR A 463 -7.18 -3.90 -32.74
N SER A 464 -6.32 -3.00 -33.21
CA SER A 464 -5.52 -3.17 -34.40
C SER A 464 -4.08 -2.84 -34.09
N ALA A 465 -3.18 -3.78 -34.33
CA ALA A 465 -1.76 -3.54 -34.11
C ALA A 465 -1.25 -2.48 -35.11
N PRO A 466 -0.34 -1.60 -34.69
CA PRO A 466 0.32 -0.65 -35.59
C PRO A 466 1.21 -1.39 -36.58
N THR A 467 1.46 -0.79 -37.74
CA THR A 467 2.31 -1.40 -38.81
C THR A 467 3.77 -1.60 -38.37
N SER A 468 4.20 -0.93 -37.32
CA SER A 468 5.54 -1.07 -36.74
C SER A 468 5.44 -0.97 -35.23
N ILE A 469 5.97 -1.96 -34.54
CA ILE A 469 6.06 -2.00 -33.07
C ILE A 469 7.47 -1.60 -32.67
N PRO A 470 7.65 -0.59 -31.79
CA PRO A 470 8.96 -0.23 -31.24
C PRO A 470 9.61 -1.39 -30.50
N GLN A 471 10.92 -1.33 -30.33
CA GLN A 471 11.65 -2.30 -29.51
C GLN A 471 11.16 -2.23 -28.07
N ASP A 472 10.97 -3.39 -27.45
CA ASP A 472 10.49 -3.58 -26.07
C ASP A 472 9.04 -3.15 -25.83
N GLU A 473 8.24 -3.04 -26.92
CA GLU A 473 6.81 -2.75 -26.83
C GLU A 473 5.97 -3.90 -27.40
N HIS A 474 4.71 -3.98 -26.93
CA HIS A 474 3.72 -4.94 -27.42
C HIS A 474 2.48 -4.23 -27.97
N ALA A 475 1.69 -4.94 -28.75
CA ALA A 475 0.41 -4.48 -29.26
C ALA A 475 -0.61 -5.62 -29.30
N TYR A 476 -1.88 -5.26 -29.11
CA TYR A 476 -3.02 -6.14 -29.31
C TYR A 476 -3.55 -6.03 -30.73
N ASP A 477 -4.01 -7.17 -31.27
CA ASP A 477 -4.80 -7.20 -32.49
C ASP A 477 -6.01 -8.14 -32.31
N GLY A 478 -7.13 -7.89 -33.01
CA GLY A 478 -8.38 -8.61 -32.81
C GLY A 478 -9.17 -8.14 -31.58
N ASN A 479 -10.01 -9.00 -31.02
CA ASN A 479 -10.87 -8.64 -29.90
C ASN A 479 -10.26 -9.03 -28.56
N TRP A 480 -10.21 -8.08 -27.63
CA TRP A 480 -9.66 -8.29 -26.29
C TRP A 480 -10.53 -7.63 -25.23
N ALA A 481 -10.71 -8.30 -24.08
CA ALA A 481 -11.24 -7.70 -22.87
C ALA A 481 -10.08 -7.44 -21.90
N ILE A 482 -9.61 -6.19 -21.85
CA ILE A 482 -8.50 -5.80 -20.97
C ILE A 482 -9.05 -5.39 -19.62
N ARG A 483 -8.68 -6.13 -18.56
CA ARG A 483 -9.08 -5.92 -17.17
C ARG A 483 -7.93 -5.33 -16.36
N SER A 484 -8.13 -5.12 -15.06
CA SER A 484 -7.11 -4.57 -14.16
C SER A 484 -5.78 -5.32 -14.25
N GLU A 485 -5.79 -6.65 -14.16
CA GLU A 485 -4.59 -7.49 -14.06
C GLU A 485 -4.33 -8.36 -15.30
N SER A 486 -5.29 -8.49 -16.23
CA SER A 486 -5.18 -9.41 -17.35
C SER A 486 -5.91 -8.95 -18.60
N SER A 487 -5.53 -9.51 -19.73
CA SER A 487 -6.22 -9.38 -21.02
C SER A 487 -6.79 -10.72 -21.45
N THR A 488 -8.11 -10.81 -21.60
CA THR A 488 -8.79 -12.03 -22.04
C THR A 488 -9.06 -11.98 -23.54
N ALA A 489 -8.62 -13.01 -24.24
CA ALA A 489 -8.77 -13.13 -25.68
C ALA A 489 -10.23 -13.34 -26.11
N GLY A 490 -10.65 -12.61 -27.13
CA GLY A 490 -11.89 -12.79 -27.89
C GLY A 490 -11.61 -13.41 -29.26
N SER A 491 -12.50 -13.16 -30.23
CA SER A 491 -12.34 -13.69 -31.60
C SER A 491 -11.19 -12.99 -32.33
N GLY A 492 -10.35 -13.77 -33.01
CA GLY A 492 -9.21 -13.27 -33.78
C GLY A 492 -8.11 -12.61 -32.97
N ALA A 493 -8.06 -12.86 -31.66
CA ALA A 493 -7.12 -12.23 -30.74
C ALA A 493 -5.67 -12.64 -31.03
N SER A 494 -4.79 -11.65 -31.13
CA SER A 494 -3.33 -11.85 -31.16
C SER A 494 -2.60 -10.75 -30.39
N ILE A 495 -1.37 -11.05 -29.97
CA ILE A 495 -0.44 -10.11 -29.35
C ILE A 495 0.85 -10.13 -30.15
N GLU A 496 1.32 -8.97 -30.54
CA GLU A 496 2.64 -8.79 -31.12
C GLU A 496 3.58 -8.14 -30.08
N LEU A 497 4.82 -8.64 -29.99
CA LEU A 497 5.83 -8.11 -29.07
C LEU A 497 7.19 -8.08 -29.77
N ARG A 498 7.84 -6.94 -29.80
CA ARG A 498 9.23 -6.82 -30.24
C ARG A 498 10.16 -6.89 -29.04
N TYR A 499 10.84 -8.01 -28.89
CA TYR A 499 11.63 -8.31 -27.71
C TYR A 499 13.12 -8.48 -27.98
N GLN A 500 13.91 -8.36 -26.92
CA GLN A 500 15.31 -8.80 -26.83
C GLN A 500 15.44 -9.70 -25.60
N ALA A 501 15.67 -10.98 -25.78
CA ALA A 501 15.87 -11.96 -24.71
C ALA A 501 16.36 -13.29 -25.30
N LYS A 502 16.90 -14.17 -24.45
CA LYS A 502 17.13 -15.57 -24.74
C LYS A 502 15.86 -16.39 -24.54
N GLU A 503 15.11 -16.10 -23.52
CA GLU A 503 13.87 -16.78 -23.15
C GLU A 503 12.74 -15.76 -22.98
N VAL A 504 11.55 -16.13 -23.44
CA VAL A 504 10.32 -15.33 -23.27
C VAL A 504 9.29 -16.20 -22.60
N TYR A 505 8.73 -15.70 -21.54
CA TYR A 505 7.68 -16.33 -20.77
C TYR A 505 6.42 -15.46 -20.75
N LEU A 506 5.27 -16.08 -20.51
CA LEU A 506 3.99 -15.39 -20.33
C LEU A 506 3.16 -16.11 -19.29
N VAL A 507 2.61 -15.38 -18.35
CA VAL A 507 1.62 -15.90 -17.41
C VAL A 507 0.28 -16.00 -18.12
N LEU A 508 -0.24 -17.23 -18.24
CA LEU A 508 -1.48 -17.54 -18.94
C LEU A 508 -2.42 -18.36 -18.04
N GLY A 509 -3.72 -18.05 -18.11
CA GLY A 509 -4.77 -18.78 -17.41
C GLY A 509 -6.00 -19.07 -18.31
N GLY A 510 -6.94 -19.84 -17.78
CA GLY A 510 -8.12 -20.27 -18.52
C GLY A 510 -7.90 -21.55 -19.33
N THR A 511 -8.62 -21.71 -20.43
CA THR A 511 -8.55 -22.92 -21.26
C THR A 511 -8.51 -22.57 -22.74
N GLY A 512 -7.50 -23.08 -23.44
CA GLY A 512 -7.36 -22.83 -24.87
C GLY A 512 -5.95 -23.14 -25.38
N THR A 513 -5.58 -22.49 -26.48
CA THR A 513 -4.31 -22.70 -27.16
C THR A 513 -3.70 -21.36 -27.57
N VAL A 514 -2.39 -21.23 -27.41
CA VAL A 514 -1.61 -20.11 -27.89
C VAL A 514 -0.63 -20.62 -28.95
N SER A 515 -0.78 -20.16 -30.19
CA SER A 515 0.18 -20.41 -31.27
C SER A 515 1.28 -19.36 -31.23
N VAL A 516 2.52 -19.79 -31.17
CA VAL A 516 3.71 -18.94 -31.02
C VAL A 516 4.45 -18.87 -32.34
N SER A 517 4.62 -17.66 -32.88
CA SER A 517 5.43 -17.40 -34.07
C SER A 517 6.56 -16.43 -33.74
N VAL A 518 7.75 -16.71 -34.23
CA VAL A 518 8.93 -15.84 -34.11
C VAL A 518 9.38 -15.44 -35.51
N ASN A 519 9.45 -14.15 -35.78
CA ASN A 519 9.80 -13.59 -37.10
C ASN A 519 8.99 -14.21 -38.25
N GLY A 520 7.68 -14.41 -38.02
CA GLY A 520 6.75 -14.96 -39.02
C GLY A 520 6.76 -16.50 -39.13
N THR A 521 7.63 -17.20 -38.41
CA THR A 521 7.67 -18.66 -38.42
C THR A 521 6.99 -19.22 -37.16
N VAL A 522 6.01 -20.09 -37.32
CA VAL A 522 5.36 -20.80 -36.19
C VAL A 522 6.39 -21.75 -35.57
N THR A 523 6.71 -21.55 -34.30
CA THR A 523 7.71 -22.33 -33.57
C THR A 523 7.10 -23.41 -32.69
N LYS A 524 5.95 -23.12 -32.03
CA LYS A 524 5.24 -24.08 -31.20
C LYS A 524 3.77 -23.66 -30.93
N SER A 525 3.04 -24.58 -30.36
CA SER A 525 1.69 -24.35 -29.81
C SER A 525 1.69 -24.72 -28.32
N VAL A 526 1.14 -23.85 -27.48
CA VAL A 526 1.04 -24.00 -26.04
C VAL A 526 -0.42 -24.27 -25.67
N VAL A 527 -0.68 -25.37 -25.01
CA VAL A 527 -2.00 -25.68 -24.45
C VAL A 527 -2.10 -25.04 -23.07
N VAL A 528 -3.05 -24.12 -22.91
CA VAL A 528 -3.35 -23.44 -21.66
C VAL A 528 -4.48 -24.16 -20.96
N SER A 529 -4.33 -24.44 -19.67
CA SER A 529 -5.37 -25.11 -18.88
C SER A 529 -5.26 -24.77 -17.40
N GLY A 530 -6.40 -24.46 -16.79
CA GLY A 530 -6.55 -24.25 -15.35
C GLY A 530 -6.15 -22.86 -14.86
N GLU A 531 -5.67 -22.84 -13.63
CA GLU A 531 -5.23 -21.61 -12.95
C GLU A 531 -4.05 -20.96 -13.65
N PRO A 532 -3.89 -19.64 -13.53
CA PRO A 532 -2.79 -18.93 -14.15
C PRO A 532 -1.43 -19.47 -13.69
N LYS A 533 -0.54 -19.67 -14.65
CA LYS A 533 0.83 -20.13 -14.44
C LYS A 533 1.76 -19.65 -15.53
N LEU A 534 3.05 -19.75 -15.28
CA LEU A 534 4.10 -19.34 -16.22
C LEU A 534 4.27 -20.37 -17.34
N TYR A 535 4.28 -19.90 -18.59
CA TYR A 535 4.54 -20.70 -19.78
C TYR A 535 5.73 -20.15 -20.54
N GLN A 536 6.73 -20.97 -20.83
CA GLN A 536 7.81 -20.60 -21.71
C GLN A 536 7.33 -20.58 -23.16
N LEU A 537 7.40 -19.44 -23.80
CA LEU A 537 7.01 -19.23 -25.20
C LEU A 537 8.19 -19.40 -26.14
N VAL A 538 9.33 -18.83 -25.81
CA VAL A 538 10.58 -18.91 -26.57
C VAL A 538 11.70 -19.40 -25.67
N GLY A 539 12.57 -20.26 -26.22
CA GLY A 539 13.83 -20.64 -25.63
C GLY A 539 14.87 -20.73 -26.75
N ALA A 540 15.84 -19.81 -26.74
CA ALA A 540 16.93 -19.74 -27.71
C ALA A 540 18.26 -20.14 -27.06
N SER A 541 19.29 -20.36 -27.86
CA SER A 541 20.64 -20.64 -27.35
C SER A 541 21.36 -19.38 -26.86
N SER A 542 20.96 -18.21 -27.38
CA SER A 542 21.52 -16.89 -27.01
C SER A 542 20.44 -15.83 -27.10
N SER A 543 20.69 -14.67 -26.47
CA SER A 543 19.81 -13.51 -26.58
C SER A 543 19.65 -13.07 -28.03
N GLN A 544 18.41 -12.78 -28.42
CA GLN A 544 18.05 -12.36 -29.78
C GLN A 544 17.04 -11.23 -29.76
N ARG A 545 17.08 -10.39 -30.79
CA ARG A 545 16.01 -9.43 -31.10
C ARG A 545 15.09 -10.03 -32.14
N ALA A 546 13.79 -10.15 -31.79
CA ALA A 546 12.83 -10.75 -32.67
C ALA A 546 11.42 -10.14 -32.49
N LEU A 547 10.56 -10.39 -33.46
CA LEU A 547 9.13 -10.12 -33.37
C LEU A 547 8.43 -11.42 -32.98
N LEU A 548 7.78 -11.43 -31.84
CA LEU A 548 6.90 -12.49 -31.37
C LEU A 548 5.47 -12.17 -31.78
N LEU A 549 4.79 -13.12 -32.37
CA LEU A 549 3.35 -13.08 -32.64
C LEU A 549 2.69 -14.25 -31.92
N LEU A 550 1.74 -13.95 -31.05
CA LEU A 550 0.92 -14.91 -30.35
C LEU A 550 -0.51 -14.87 -30.90
N SER A 551 -0.98 -15.96 -31.51
CA SER A 551 -2.40 -16.12 -31.84
C SER A 551 -3.08 -16.88 -30.71
N VAL A 552 -4.08 -16.26 -30.09
CA VAL A 552 -4.66 -16.72 -28.82
C VAL A 552 -6.12 -17.12 -29.03
N THR A 553 -6.48 -18.33 -28.62
CA THR A 553 -7.88 -18.76 -28.68
C THR A 553 -8.76 -18.02 -27.67
N PRO A 554 -10.05 -17.77 -27.99
CA PRO A 554 -10.97 -17.11 -27.07
C PRO A 554 -11.05 -17.77 -25.70
N GLY A 555 -11.08 -16.98 -24.64
CA GLY A 555 -11.19 -17.42 -23.26
C GLY A 555 -9.85 -17.64 -22.53
N VAL A 556 -8.72 -17.57 -23.22
CA VAL A 556 -7.40 -17.53 -22.59
C VAL A 556 -7.15 -16.13 -22.05
N ALA A 557 -6.71 -16.03 -20.80
CA ALA A 557 -6.28 -14.80 -20.15
C ALA A 557 -4.76 -14.73 -20.11
N ALA A 558 -4.20 -13.60 -20.50
CA ALA A 558 -2.78 -13.28 -20.47
C ALA A 558 -2.53 -12.15 -19.45
N TYR A 559 -1.49 -12.29 -18.61
CA TYR A 559 -1.24 -11.40 -17.48
C TYR A 559 0.02 -10.58 -17.65
N ASP A 560 1.17 -11.23 -17.83
CA ASP A 560 2.46 -10.56 -17.86
C ASP A 560 3.49 -11.33 -18.67
N PHE A 561 4.28 -10.58 -19.49
CA PHE A 561 5.48 -11.08 -20.13
C PHE A 561 6.71 -10.88 -19.25
N THR A 562 7.45 -11.96 -19.04
CA THR A 562 8.73 -11.92 -18.33
C THR A 562 9.82 -12.62 -19.15
N PHE A 563 11.08 -12.25 -18.93
CA PHE A 563 12.18 -12.55 -19.86
C PHE A 563 13.38 -13.17 -19.15
N GLY A 564 14.21 -13.91 -19.95
CA GLY A 564 15.45 -14.53 -19.51
C GLY A 564 16.54 -14.60 -20.56
#